data_e76309b91dab18b026a167e3a2e56280
#
_entry.id   e76309b91dab18b026a167e3a2e56280
#
_cell.length_a   1.000
_cell.length_b   1.000
_cell.length_c   1.000
_cell.angle_alpha   90.00
_cell.angle_beta   90.00
_cell.angle_gamma   90.00
#
_symmetry.space_group_name_H-M   'P 1'
#
loop_
_entity.id
_entity.type
_entity.pdbx_description
1 polymer ?
#
loop_
_entity_poly.entity_id
_entity_poly.type
_entity_poly.pdbx_seq_one_letter_code
_entity_poly.pdbx_strand_id
1 'polypeptide(L)'
;PLLIIAVAGLVHGNTETATAAMPAPATGMLHASWIMAIPSVAFSFDGWIISTSVAHEIKNSRRNLPIALVISPLFILLMYILYFVGVTNLLGAPAIMQLGDAHLDQAAAMVFGPFGAKLIGFFVLISVLGGLNGLVMGISQMPYSLALQKMIPGADKRKVLTPKSDFPLNSTIASYLIVTCWFVVHYFPQRFGLLTNSDVSEIAIAISYLFYPVLY
;
A
#
# COMPACT_ATOMS: atom_id res chain seq x y z
N PRO A 1 -12.09 -8.25 8.47
CA PRO A 1 -11.50 -9.58 8.72
C PRO A 1 -10.16 -9.50 9.44
N LEU A 2 -9.20 -8.68 8.94
CA LEU A 2 -7.87 -8.52 9.56
C LEU A 2 -7.95 -8.07 11.02
N LEU A 3 -8.85 -7.16 11.34
CA LEU A 3 -9.09 -6.70 12.71
C LEU A 3 -9.58 -7.84 13.62
N ILE A 4 -10.40 -8.75 13.10
CA ILE A 4 -10.88 -9.89 13.87
C ILE A 4 -9.70 -10.83 14.19
N ILE A 5 -8.84 -11.10 13.23
CA ILE A 5 -7.61 -11.91 13.46
C ILE A 5 -6.70 -11.21 14.48
N ALA A 6 -6.51 -9.90 14.35
CA ALA A 6 -5.72 -9.12 15.29
C ALA A 6 -6.27 -9.21 16.72
N VAL A 7 -7.57 -9.00 16.90
CA VAL A 7 -8.24 -9.09 18.21
C VAL A 7 -8.21 -10.53 18.73
N ALA A 8 -8.46 -11.52 17.89
CA ALA A 8 -8.36 -12.94 18.30
C ALA A 8 -6.95 -13.28 18.79
N GLY A 9 -5.92 -12.78 18.12
CA GLY A 9 -4.54 -12.94 18.54
C GLY A 9 -4.19 -12.24 19.85
N LEU A 10 -4.81 -11.10 20.13
CA LEU A 10 -4.64 -10.41 21.40
C LEU A 10 -5.35 -11.13 22.56
N VAL A 11 -6.49 -11.78 22.30
CA VAL A 11 -7.31 -12.44 23.33
C VAL A 11 -6.89 -13.89 23.58
N HIS A 12 -6.54 -14.63 22.51
CA HIS A 12 -6.27 -16.07 22.58
C HIS A 12 -4.80 -16.40 22.31
N GLY A 13 -4.00 -15.42 21.86
CA GLY A 13 -2.57 -15.62 21.62
C GLY A 13 -1.80 -15.76 22.93
N ASN A 14 -0.72 -16.56 22.89
CA ASN A 14 0.18 -16.70 24.02
C ASN A 14 1.37 -15.77 23.85
N THR A 15 1.53 -14.80 24.74
CA THR A 15 2.67 -13.88 24.73
C THR A 15 4.02 -14.59 24.89
N GLU A 16 4.06 -15.78 25.47
CA GLU A 16 5.27 -16.59 25.54
C GLU A 16 5.70 -17.09 24.16
N THR A 17 4.77 -17.42 23.27
CA THR A 17 5.08 -17.80 21.87
C THR A 17 5.62 -16.63 21.06
N ALA A 18 5.17 -15.42 21.34
CA ALA A 18 5.66 -14.21 20.67
C ALA A 18 7.12 -13.88 21.04
N THR A 19 7.51 -14.18 22.29
CA THR A 19 8.85 -13.85 22.83
C THR A 19 9.85 -15.00 22.75
N ALA A 20 9.37 -16.25 22.68
CA ALA A 20 10.17 -17.47 22.89
C ALA A 20 11.19 -17.79 21.79
N ALA A 21 11.28 -17.04 20.70
CA ALA A 21 12.21 -17.39 19.63
C ALA A 21 12.61 -16.22 18.72
N MET A 22 12.84 -15.04 19.25
CA MET A 22 13.70 -14.10 18.53
C MET A 22 15.15 -14.61 18.65
N PRO A 23 15.78 -15.12 17.57
CA PRO A 23 17.21 -15.36 17.61
C PRO A 23 17.87 -14.05 18.01
N ALA A 24 18.75 -14.10 19.02
CA ALA A 24 19.50 -12.92 19.44
C ALA A 24 20.14 -12.33 18.19
N PRO A 25 19.91 -11.06 17.87
CA PRO A 25 20.46 -10.46 16.68
C PRO A 25 21.96 -10.55 16.74
N ALA A 26 22.57 -11.16 15.72
CA ALA A 26 24.00 -11.14 15.55
C ALA A 26 24.46 -9.67 15.59
N THR A 27 25.28 -9.34 16.54
CA THR A 27 25.64 -7.97 16.97
C THR A 27 26.25 -7.05 15.90
N GLY A 28 26.34 -7.48 14.65
CA GLY A 28 26.80 -6.66 13.50
C GLY A 28 25.74 -6.42 12.41
N MET A 29 24.63 -7.15 12.40
CA MET A 29 23.58 -7.03 11.35
C MET A 29 22.42 -6.09 11.73
N LEU A 30 22.33 -5.65 12.98
CA LEU A 30 21.23 -4.81 13.47
C LEU A 30 21.13 -3.46 12.75
N HIS A 31 22.28 -2.90 12.33
CA HIS A 31 22.26 -1.57 11.69
C HIS A 31 21.88 -1.58 10.22
N ALA A 32 22.01 -2.70 9.51
CA ALA A 32 21.67 -2.79 8.09
C ALA A 32 20.23 -3.30 7.87
N SER A 33 19.73 -4.21 8.69
CA SER A 33 18.44 -4.86 8.48
C SER A 33 17.24 -3.92 8.63
N TRP A 34 17.26 -3.00 9.61
CA TRP A 34 16.16 -2.04 9.77
C TRP A 34 16.13 -0.98 8.64
N ILE A 35 17.30 -0.58 8.12
CA ILE A 35 17.37 0.33 6.96
C ILE A 35 16.74 -0.32 5.73
N MET A 36 16.96 -1.62 5.53
CA MET A 36 16.36 -2.36 4.42
C MET A 36 14.84 -2.55 4.58
N ALA A 37 14.30 -2.43 5.78
CA ALA A 37 12.85 -2.48 6.02
C ALA A 37 12.15 -1.14 5.72
N ILE A 38 12.89 0.00 5.67
CA ILE A 38 12.30 1.32 5.44
C ILE A 38 11.49 1.40 4.13
N PRO A 39 11.98 0.92 2.97
CA PRO A 39 11.21 0.98 1.73
C PRO A 39 9.88 0.23 1.82
N SER A 40 9.86 -0.96 2.39
CA SER A 40 8.64 -1.76 2.55
C SER A 40 7.65 -1.09 3.52
N VAL A 41 8.14 -0.50 4.62
CA VAL A 41 7.30 0.28 5.53
C VAL A 41 6.76 1.53 4.84
N ALA A 42 7.58 2.27 4.11
CA ALA A 42 7.16 3.44 3.35
C ALA A 42 6.09 3.06 2.32
N PHE A 43 6.28 1.94 1.60
CA PHE A 43 5.30 1.39 0.67
C PHE A 43 3.94 1.11 1.34
N SER A 44 3.95 0.57 2.55
CA SER A 44 2.71 0.25 3.29
C SER A 44 1.86 1.47 3.64
N PHE A 45 2.47 2.65 3.68
CA PHE A 45 1.79 3.93 3.93
C PHE A 45 1.59 4.77 2.68
N ASP A 46 2.06 4.32 1.51
CA ASP A 46 1.95 5.08 0.27
C ASP A 46 0.51 5.20 -0.22
N GLY A 47 0.28 6.15 -1.13
CA GLY A 47 -1.04 6.42 -1.71
C GLY A 47 -1.82 7.57 -1.06
N TRP A 48 -1.43 8.07 0.11
CA TRP A 48 -2.12 9.20 0.77
C TRP A 48 -2.13 10.48 -0.09
N ILE A 49 -1.07 10.71 -0.86
CA ILE A 49 -0.92 11.88 -1.72
C ILE A 49 -1.93 11.90 -2.88
N ILE A 50 -2.47 10.73 -3.27
CA ILE A 50 -3.46 10.62 -4.35
C ILE A 50 -4.74 11.40 -4.00
N SER A 51 -5.10 11.47 -2.71
CA SER A 51 -6.25 12.24 -2.26
C SER A 51 -6.14 13.73 -2.56
N THR A 52 -4.93 14.26 -2.69
CA THR A 52 -4.70 15.66 -3.05
C THR A 52 -5.03 15.94 -4.52
N SER A 53 -4.86 14.97 -5.41
CA SER A 53 -5.19 15.12 -6.85
C SER A 53 -6.69 15.20 -7.12
N VAL A 54 -7.51 14.66 -6.22
CA VAL A 54 -8.98 14.71 -6.27
C VAL A 54 -9.58 15.74 -5.31
N ALA A 55 -8.75 16.65 -4.77
CA ALA A 55 -9.17 17.64 -3.79
C ALA A 55 -10.32 18.55 -4.28
N HIS A 56 -10.41 18.80 -5.58
CA HIS A 56 -11.46 19.61 -6.22
C HIS A 56 -12.84 18.91 -6.21
N GLU A 57 -12.88 17.60 -6.09
CA GLU A 57 -14.13 16.82 -6.01
C GLU A 57 -14.63 16.67 -4.56
N ILE A 58 -13.77 16.99 -3.57
CA ILE A 58 -14.09 16.82 -2.15
C ILE A 58 -14.93 18.00 -1.67
N LYS A 59 -16.10 17.70 -1.12
CA LYS A 59 -16.95 18.71 -0.48
C LYS A 59 -16.23 19.33 0.73
N ASN A 60 -16.15 20.67 0.78
CA ASN A 60 -15.41 21.41 1.81
C ASN A 60 -13.94 20.97 1.95
N SER A 61 -13.24 20.82 0.83
CA SER A 61 -11.88 20.25 0.78
C SER A 61 -10.89 20.97 1.71
N ARG A 62 -11.00 22.30 1.87
CA ARG A 62 -10.13 23.07 2.78
C ARG A 62 -10.15 22.58 4.23
N ARG A 63 -11.25 21.98 4.68
CA ARG A 63 -11.38 21.43 6.04
C ARG A 63 -11.22 19.91 6.06
N ASN A 64 -11.92 19.22 5.15
CA ASN A 64 -12.02 17.77 5.18
C ASN A 64 -10.73 17.08 4.73
N LEU A 65 -10.02 17.65 3.75
CA LEU A 65 -8.79 17.06 3.24
C LEU A 65 -7.66 17.05 4.28
N PRO A 66 -7.32 18.16 4.97
CA PRO A 66 -6.29 18.12 6.02
C PRO A 66 -6.63 17.16 7.16
N ILE A 67 -7.91 17.12 7.59
CA ILE A 67 -8.37 16.20 8.63
C ILE A 67 -8.18 14.74 8.19
N ALA A 68 -8.59 14.42 6.96
CA ALA A 68 -8.41 13.07 6.42
C ALA A 68 -6.93 12.68 6.31
N LEU A 69 -6.07 13.59 5.85
CA LEU A 69 -4.63 13.35 5.70
C LEU A 69 -3.90 13.12 7.05
N VAL A 70 -4.43 13.62 8.15
CA VAL A 70 -3.87 13.37 9.48
C VAL A 70 -4.47 12.11 10.12
N ILE A 71 -5.82 11.98 10.09
CA ILE A 71 -6.50 10.89 10.79
C ILE A 71 -6.26 9.54 10.09
N SER A 72 -6.26 9.50 8.75
CA SER A 72 -6.13 8.24 8.04
C SER A 72 -4.80 7.52 8.28
N PRO A 73 -3.62 8.17 8.20
CA PRO A 73 -2.36 7.50 8.49
C PRO A 73 -2.25 7.04 9.95
N LEU A 74 -2.78 7.81 10.90
CA LEU A 74 -2.80 7.41 12.31
C LEU A 74 -3.69 6.18 12.55
N PHE A 75 -4.85 6.13 11.89
CA PHE A 75 -5.73 4.97 11.94
C PHE A 75 -5.09 3.74 11.30
N ILE A 76 -4.44 3.90 10.14
CA ILE A 76 -3.71 2.83 9.46
C ILE A 76 -2.56 2.32 10.33
N LEU A 77 -1.78 3.21 10.95
CA LEU A 77 -0.71 2.85 11.87
C LEU A 77 -1.24 2.00 13.04
N LEU A 78 -2.33 2.43 13.66
CA LEU A 78 -2.98 1.68 14.73
C LEU A 78 -3.38 0.28 14.26
N MET A 79 -3.99 0.17 13.08
CA MET A 79 -4.38 -1.10 12.49
C MET A 79 -3.19 -2.02 12.20
N TYR A 80 -2.07 -1.49 11.71
CA TYR A 80 -0.86 -2.26 11.49
C TYR A 80 -0.24 -2.77 12.79
N ILE A 81 -0.20 -1.93 13.82
CA ILE A 81 0.31 -2.34 15.14
C ILE A 81 -0.56 -3.46 15.72
N LEU A 82 -1.89 -3.28 15.71
CA LEU A 82 -2.83 -4.30 16.20
C LEU A 82 -2.69 -5.62 15.43
N TYR A 83 -2.59 -5.54 14.10
CA TYR A 83 -2.40 -6.70 13.24
C TYR A 83 -1.08 -7.40 13.53
N PHE A 84 0.03 -6.68 13.57
CA PHE A 84 1.35 -7.23 13.84
C PHE A 84 1.40 -7.93 15.19
N VAL A 85 0.96 -7.27 16.26
CA VAL A 85 0.95 -7.85 17.60
C VAL A 85 0.03 -9.06 17.67
N GLY A 86 -1.18 -8.96 17.11
CA GLY A 86 -2.16 -10.07 17.14
C GLY A 86 -1.68 -11.29 16.39
N VAL A 87 -1.15 -11.14 15.18
CA VAL A 87 -0.65 -12.26 14.37
C VAL A 87 0.60 -12.86 14.99
N THR A 88 1.49 -12.04 15.56
CA THR A 88 2.68 -12.52 16.26
C THR A 88 2.33 -13.33 17.51
N ASN A 89 1.30 -12.93 18.24
CA ASN A 89 0.81 -13.69 19.40
C ASN A 89 0.16 -15.04 18.99
N LEU A 90 -0.44 -15.12 17.79
CA LEU A 90 -1.07 -16.36 17.30
C LEU A 90 -0.05 -17.37 16.78
N LEU A 91 0.86 -16.92 15.93
CA LEU A 91 1.76 -17.79 15.17
C LEU A 91 3.18 -17.86 15.73
N GLY A 92 3.61 -16.81 16.43
CA GLY A 92 5.01 -16.60 16.79
C GLY A 92 5.84 -16.01 15.63
N ALA A 93 6.84 -15.19 15.99
CA ALA A 93 7.69 -14.51 15.00
C ALA A 93 8.44 -15.48 14.06
N PRO A 94 9.02 -16.63 14.53
CA PRO A 94 9.70 -17.57 13.65
C PRO A 94 8.81 -18.20 12.59
N ALA A 95 7.56 -18.53 12.94
CA ALA A 95 6.60 -19.10 12.00
C ALA A 95 6.21 -18.08 10.92
N ILE A 96 6.02 -16.82 11.29
CA ILE A 96 5.73 -15.73 10.33
C ILE A 96 6.89 -15.57 9.34
N MET A 97 8.13 -15.59 9.82
CA MET A 97 9.32 -15.48 8.96
C MET A 97 9.48 -16.65 7.99
N GLN A 98 9.10 -17.86 8.38
CA GLN A 98 9.16 -19.07 7.53
C GLN A 98 8.01 -19.09 6.51
N LEU A 99 6.81 -18.66 6.91
CA LEU A 99 5.62 -18.70 6.07
C LEU A 99 5.58 -17.58 5.03
N GLY A 100 6.29 -16.46 5.27
CA GLY A 100 6.19 -15.29 4.42
C GLY A 100 4.71 -14.87 4.21
N ASP A 101 4.28 -14.72 2.97
CA ASP A 101 2.91 -14.27 2.65
C ASP A 101 1.81 -15.26 3.09
N ALA A 102 2.14 -16.54 3.28
CA ALA A 102 1.18 -17.56 3.72
C ALA A 102 0.79 -17.44 5.22
N HIS A 103 1.46 -16.58 6.00
CA HIS A 103 1.16 -16.41 7.43
C HIS A 103 -0.28 -15.95 7.68
N LEU A 104 -0.84 -15.13 6.75
CA LEU A 104 -2.21 -14.64 6.87
C LEU A 104 -3.24 -15.76 6.71
N ASP A 105 -3.02 -16.67 5.75
CA ASP A 105 -3.89 -17.82 5.52
C ASP A 105 -3.88 -18.76 6.72
N GLN A 106 -2.72 -18.98 7.32
CA GLN A 106 -2.58 -19.82 8.51
C GLN A 106 -3.24 -19.18 9.73
N ALA A 107 -3.05 -17.87 9.97
CA ALA A 107 -3.73 -17.15 11.04
C ALA A 107 -5.25 -17.19 10.86
N ALA A 108 -5.74 -17.04 9.63
CA ALA A 108 -7.14 -17.16 9.31
C ALA A 108 -7.71 -18.54 9.54
N ALA A 109 -6.95 -19.59 9.20
CA ALA A 109 -7.35 -20.97 9.45
C ALA A 109 -7.42 -21.28 10.97
N MET A 110 -6.55 -20.70 11.77
CA MET A 110 -6.60 -20.85 13.23
C MET A 110 -7.83 -20.16 13.85
N VAL A 111 -8.22 -18.99 13.34
CA VAL A 111 -9.34 -18.21 13.90
C VAL A 111 -10.69 -18.66 13.37
N PHE A 112 -10.78 -18.94 12.06
CA PHE A 112 -12.02 -19.25 11.36
C PHE A 112 -12.15 -20.72 10.93
N GLY A 113 -11.18 -21.57 11.31
CA GLY A 113 -11.13 -22.98 10.90
C GLY A 113 -10.70 -23.17 9.43
N PRO A 114 -10.88 -24.39 8.86
CA PRO A 114 -10.38 -24.77 7.53
C PRO A 114 -10.91 -23.89 6.37
N PHE A 115 -12.04 -23.23 6.58
CA PHE A 115 -12.62 -22.29 5.61
C PHE A 115 -12.02 -20.88 5.70
N GLY A 116 -11.27 -20.60 6.78
CA GLY A 116 -10.76 -19.27 7.10
C GLY A 116 -9.88 -18.64 6.02
N ALA A 117 -8.94 -19.40 5.46
CA ALA A 117 -8.07 -18.93 4.39
C ALA A 117 -8.86 -18.48 3.15
N LYS A 118 -9.89 -19.26 2.74
CA LYS A 118 -10.76 -18.90 1.60
C LYS A 118 -11.56 -17.63 1.89
N LEU A 119 -12.08 -17.50 3.11
CA LEU A 119 -12.84 -16.34 3.54
C LEU A 119 -11.96 -15.08 3.53
N ILE A 120 -10.75 -15.14 4.06
CA ILE A 120 -9.80 -14.05 4.03
C ILE A 120 -9.42 -13.69 2.59
N GLY A 121 -9.08 -14.66 1.75
CA GLY A 121 -8.75 -14.44 0.34
C GLY A 121 -9.85 -13.68 -0.40
N PHE A 122 -11.13 -14.01 -0.15
CA PHE A 122 -12.26 -13.29 -0.73
C PHE A 122 -12.33 -11.82 -0.27
N PHE A 123 -12.13 -11.56 1.02
CA PHE A 123 -12.13 -10.19 1.53
C PHE A 123 -10.90 -9.38 1.08
N VAL A 124 -9.74 -10.03 0.97
CA VAL A 124 -8.54 -9.40 0.42
C VAL A 124 -8.79 -9.02 -1.04
N LEU A 125 -9.39 -9.90 -1.84
CA LEU A 125 -9.77 -9.59 -3.23
C LEU A 125 -10.65 -8.35 -3.32
N ILE A 126 -11.71 -8.26 -2.52
CA ILE A 126 -12.60 -7.08 -2.48
C ILE A 126 -11.82 -5.83 -2.09
N SER A 127 -10.95 -5.93 -1.09
CA SER A 127 -10.12 -4.80 -0.63
C SER A 127 -9.18 -4.30 -1.72
N VAL A 128 -8.50 -5.21 -2.42
CA VAL A 128 -7.60 -4.89 -3.53
C VAL A 128 -8.36 -4.23 -4.68
N LEU A 129 -9.54 -4.73 -5.03
CA LEU A 129 -10.38 -4.12 -6.07
C LEU A 129 -10.83 -2.71 -5.68
N GLY A 130 -11.19 -2.49 -4.40
CA GLY A 130 -11.51 -1.16 -3.88
C GLY A 130 -10.33 -0.19 -3.96
N GLY A 131 -9.15 -0.63 -3.53
CA GLY A 131 -7.91 0.15 -3.63
C GLY A 131 -7.55 0.48 -5.08
N LEU A 132 -7.63 -0.51 -5.97
CA LEU A 132 -7.38 -0.33 -7.40
C LEU A 132 -8.32 0.73 -8.01
N ASN A 133 -9.59 0.72 -7.65
CA ASN A 133 -10.55 1.73 -8.13
C ASN A 133 -10.13 3.15 -7.71
N GLY A 134 -9.69 3.34 -6.46
CA GLY A 134 -9.19 4.62 -5.96
C GLY A 134 -7.92 5.08 -6.71
N LEU A 135 -6.98 4.17 -6.94
CA LEU A 135 -5.76 4.43 -7.70
C LEU A 135 -6.06 4.83 -9.15
N VAL A 136 -6.95 4.13 -9.83
CA VAL A 136 -7.35 4.42 -11.21
C VAL A 136 -7.96 5.82 -11.30
N MET A 137 -8.81 6.20 -10.35
CA MET A 137 -9.39 7.54 -10.28
C MET A 137 -8.30 8.61 -10.10
N GLY A 138 -7.39 8.43 -9.15
CA GLY A 138 -6.29 9.37 -8.91
C GLY A 138 -5.34 9.52 -10.10
N ILE A 139 -4.92 8.41 -10.69
CA ILE A 139 -4.03 8.40 -11.86
C ILE A 139 -4.69 9.07 -13.07
N SER A 140 -5.99 8.90 -13.27
CA SER A 140 -6.73 9.53 -14.37
C SER A 140 -6.74 11.07 -14.26
N GLN A 141 -6.81 11.59 -13.05
CA GLN A 141 -6.89 13.02 -12.76
C GLN A 141 -5.52 13.72 -12.72
N MET A 142 -4.45 12.98 -12.46
CA MET A 142 -3.12 13.57 -12.28
C MET A 142 -2.61 14.35 -13.52
N PRO A 143 -2.59 13.78 -14.76
CA PRO A 143 -2.13 14.53 -15.91
C PRO A 143 -3.07 15.69 -16.27
N TYR A 144 -4.36 15.61 -15.92
CA TYR A 144 -5.30 16.70 -16.08
C TYR A 144 -4.93 17.89 -15.19
N SER A 145 -4.66 17.64 -13.91
CA SER A 145 -4.25 18.67 -12.96
C SER A 145 -2.93 19.33 -13.37
N LEU A 146 -1.96 18.54 -13.82
CA LEU A 146 -0.68 19.06 -14.33
C LEU A 146 -0.85 19.85 -15.64
N ALA A 147 -1.80 19.46 -16.51
CA ALA A 147 -2.10 20.16 -17.74
C ALA A 147 -2.77 21.52 -17.49
N LEU A 148 -3.61 21.62 -16.46
CA LEU A 148 -4.18 22.92 -16.04
C LEU A 148 -3.10 23.91 -15.60
N GLN A 149 -2.03 23.40 -14.97
CA GLN A 149 -0.87 24.19 -14.54
C GLN A 149 0.17 24.38 -15.66
N LYS A 150 -0.06 23.85 -16.86
CA LYS A 150 0.88 23.86 -18.00
C LYS A 150 2.24 23.23 -17.71
N MET A 151 2.31 22.29 -16.77
CA MET A 151 3.54 21.64 -16.33
C MET A 151 3.96 20.45 -17.20
N ILE A 152 3.11 20.00 -18.12
CA ILE A 152 3.37 18.84 -18.99
C ILE A 152 3.25 19.18 -20.47
N PRO A 153 4.02 18.47 -21.34
CA PRO A 153 3.89 18.64 -22.80
C PRO A 153 2.48 18.28 -23.28
N GLY A 154 1.95 19.06 -24.22
CA GLY A 154 0.60 18.84 -24.76
C GLY A 154 -0.53 19.17 -23.77
N ALA A 155 -0.28 20.05 -22.82
CA ALA A 155 -1.24 20.50 -21.82
C ALA A 155 -2.59 20.93 -22.43
N ASP A 156 -2.59 21.64 -23.57
CA ASP A 156 -3.80 22.11 -24.23
C ASP A 156 -4.75 21.00 -24.69
N LYS A 157 -4.21 19.84 -25.05
CA LYS A 157 -5.01 18.66 -25.41
C LYS A 157 -5.50 17.87 -24.19
N ARG A 158 -4.73 17.85 -23.11
CA ARG A 158 -5.02 17.06 -21.90
C ARG A 158 -5.96 17.75 -20.93
N LYS A 159 -6.05 19.08 -20.96
CA LYS A 159 -7.01 19.88 -20.18
C LYS A 159 -8.43 19.86 -20.74
N VAL A 160 -8.65 19.27 -21.93
CA VAL A 160 -9.98 19.22 -22.56
C VAL A 160 -10.81 18.12 -21.89
N LEU A 161 -11.97 18.54 -21.38
CA LEU A 161 -12.99 17.64 -20.83
C LEU A 161 -13.95 17.16 -21.92
N THR A 162 -14.49 15.98 -21.75
CA THR A 162 -15.50 15.43 -22.65
C THR A 162 -16.83 16.17 -22.45
N PRO A 163 -17.46 16.73 -23.51
CA PRO A 163 -18.64 17.62 -23.38
C PRO A 163 -19.86 17.02 -22.67
N LYS A 164 -19.97 15.67 -22.62
CA LYS A 164 -21.11 14.97 -22.01
C LYS A 164 -20.92 14.57 -20.56
N SER A 165 -19.68 14.42 -20.09
CA SER A 165 -19.39 13.81 -18.78
C SER A 165 -18.37 14.58 -17.94
N ASP A 166 -17.90 15.73 -18.43
CA ASP A 166 -16.82 16.52 -17.81
C ASP A 166 -15.59 15.65 -17.41
N PHE A 167 -15.35 14.57 -18.18
CA PHE A 167 -14.30 13.61 -17.90
C PHE A 167 -13.04 13.90 -18.74
N PRO A 168 -11.83 13.88 -18.16
CA PRO A 168 -10.58 14.17 -18.86
C PRO A 168 -10.06 12.98 -19.67
N LEU A 169 -10.75 12.60 -20.75
CA LEU A 169 -10.46 11.39 -21.52
C LEU A 169 -9.01 11.34 -22.04
N ASN A 170 -8.49 12.44 -22.57
CA ASN A 170 -7.13 12.49 -23.09
C ASN A 170 -6.07 12.34 -22.00
N SER A 171 -6.34 12.83 -20.80
CA SER A 171 -5.52 12.63 -19.62
C SER A 171 -5.53 11.17 -19.21
N THR A 172 -6.69 10.57 -19.13
CA THR A 172 -6.88 9.15 -18.78
C THR A 172 -6.17 8.22 -19.74
N ILE A 173 -6.29 8.42 -21.06
CA ILE A 173 -5.57 7.64 -22.06
C ILE A 173 -4.05 7.75 -21.86
N ALA A 174 -3.53 8.97 -21.64
CA ALA A 174 -2.11 9.17 -21.37
C ALA A 174 -1.65 8.42 -20.12
N SER A 175 -2.44 8.46 -19.05
CA SER A 175 -2.17 7.69 -17.81
C SER A 175 -2.15 6.19 -18.06
N TYR A 176 -3.12 5.65 -18.78
CA TYR A 176 -3.16 4.23 -19.10
C TYR A 176 -1.95 3.78 -19.92
N LEU A 177 -1.48 4.58 -20.87
CA LEU A 177 -0.27 4.28 -21.63
C LEU A 177 0.97 4.22 -20.73
N ILE A 178 1.10 5.17 -19.81
CA ILE A 178 2.21 5.20 -18.83
C ILE A 178 2.14 3.99 -17.91
N VAL A 179 0.96 3.68 -17.37
CA VAL A 179 0.74 2.51 -16.48
C VAL A 179 1.05 1.20 -17.23
N THR A 180 0.62 1.08 -18.49
CA THR A 180 0.91 -0.12 -19.30
C THR A 180 2.42 -0.27 -19.54
N CYS A 181 3.12 0.81 -19.85
CA CYS A 181 4.58 0.79 -19.99
C CYS A 181 5.25 0.36 -18.69
N TRP A 182 4.81 0.91 -17.55
CA TRP A 182 5.33 0.56 -16.23
C TRP A 182 5.01 -0.89 -15.84
N PHE A 183 3.82 -1.38 -16.19
CA PHE A 183 3.45 -2.79 -16.02
C PHE A 183 4.41 -3.73 -16.75
N VAL A 184 4.78 -3.40 -17.98
CA VAL A 184 5.77 -4.19 -18.73
C VAL A 184 7.13 -4.18 -18.01
N VAL A 185 7.58 -3.00 -17.54
CA VAL A 185 8.83 -2.86 -16.78
C VAL A 185 8.80 -3.68 -15.49
N HIS A 186 7.65 -3.76 -14.81
CA HIS A 186 7.48 -4.58 -13.61
C HIS A 186 7.42 -6.08 -13.92
N TYR A 187 6.69 -6.47 -14.98
CA TYR A 187 6.48 -7.87 -15.35
C TYR A 187 7.78 -8.60 -15.69
N PHE A 188 8.69 -7.96 -16.43
CA PHE A 188 9.93 -8.61 -16.88
C PHE A 188 10.85 -9.03 -15.71
N PRO A 189 11.22 -8.18 -14.75
CA PRO A 189 12.03 -8.58 -13.61
C PRO A 189 11.40 -9.69 -12.78
N GLN A 190 10.08 -9.64 -12.55
CA GLN A 190 9.35 -10.68 -11.81
C GLN A 190 9.38 -12.01 -12.58
N ARG A 191 9.12 -11.99 -13.88
CA ARG A 191 9.07 -13.21 -14.70
C ARG A 191 10.43 -13.91 -14.84
N PHE A 192 11.51 -13.14 -14.88
CA PHE A 192 12.87 -13.67 -15.05
C PHE A 192 13.65 -13.80 -13.74
N GLY A 193 13.03 -13.50 -12.60
CA GLY A 193 13.67 -13.62 -11.29
C GLY A 193 14.89 -12.71 -11.12
N LEU A 194 14.90 -11.55 -11.79
CA LEU A 194 16.03 -10.62 -11.75
C LEU A 194 16.16 -9.90 -10.40
N LEU A 195 15.07 -9.80 -9.65
CA LEU A 195 15.00 -9.19 -8.34
C LEU A 195 14.51 -10.26 -7.35
N THR A 196 15.39 -10.76 -6.50
CA THR A 196 15.05 -11.68 -5.43
C THR A 196 14.63 -10.87 -4.18
N ASN A 197 13.41 -11.10 -3.70
CA ASN A 197 12.84 -10.47 -2.50
C ASN A 197 12.70 -8.93 -2.54
N SER A 198 12.68 -8.32 -3.73
CA SER A 198 12.43 -6.87 -3.89
C SER A 198 11.56 -6.61 -5.12
N ASP A 199 10.80 -5.53 -5.06
CA ASP A 199 9.91 -5.12 -6.14
C ASP A 199 10.39 -3.79 -6.75
N VAL A 200 10.21 -3.65 -8.06
CA VAL A 200 10.51 -2.40 -8.78
C VAL A 200 9.70 -1.21 -8.22
N SER A 201 8.51 -1.47 -7.71
CA SER A 201 7.66 -0.45 -7.09
C SER A 201 8.26 0.12 -5.80
N GLU A 202 8.96 -0.69 -5.00
CA GLU A 202 9.64 -0.24 -3.77
C GLU A 202 10.73 0.78 -4.10
N ILE A 203 11.47 0.58 -5.19
CA ILE A 203 12.51 1.50 -5.65
C ILE A 203 11.88 2.85 -6.04
N ALA A 204 10.79 2.83 -6.79
CA ALA A 204 10.09 4.04 -7.22
C ALA A 204 9.58 4.85 -6.01
N ILE A 205 9.04 4.17 -5.00
CA ILE A 205 8.54 4.79 -3.77
C ILE A 205 9.69 5.35 -2.94
N ALA A 206 10.77 4.59 -2.74
CA ALA A 206 11.95 5.08 -2.03
C ALA A 206 12.52 6.37 -2.65
N ILE A 207 12.58 6.43 -3.99
CA ILE A 207 12.99 7.64 -4.71
C ILE A 207 12.01 8.78 -4.45
N SER A 208 10.70 8.54 -4.50
CA SER A 208 9.68 9.56 -4.23
C SER A 208 9.81 10.16 -2.83
N TYR A 209 10.05 9.32 -1.83
CA TYR A 209 10.26 9.77 -0.45
C TYR A 209 11.54 10.59 -0.27
N LEU A 210 12.58 10.37 -1.07
CA LEU A 210 13.78 11.21 -1.07
C LEU A 210 13.50 12.63 -1.57
N PHE A 211 12.50 12.82 -2.42
CA PHE A 211 12.14 14.15 -2.92
C PHE A 211 11.22 14.93 -1.96
N TYR A 212 10.48 14.28 -1.07
CA TYR A 212 9.58 14.96 -0.15
C TYR A 212 10.29 15.98 0.77
N PRO A 213 11.45 15.69 1.41
CA PRO A 213 12.15 16.66 2.22
C PRO A 213 12.68 17.89 1.44
N VAL A 214 12.79 17.77 0.10
CA VAL A 214 13.23 18.87 -0.76
C VAL A 214 12.04 19.77 -1.12
N LEU A 215 10.82 19.24 -1.08
CA LEU A 215 9.58 19.95 -1.42
C LEU A 215 8.95 20.68 -0.21
N TYR A 216 9.31 20.29 1.01
CA TYR A 216 8.84 20.82 2.29
C TYR A 216 9.98 21.41 3.12
#